data_7ead56e5ee834753c926563c31f860c2
#
_entry.id   7ead56e5ee834753c926563c31f860c2
#
_cell.length_a   1.000
_cell.length_b   1.000
_cell.length_c   1.000
_cell.angle_alpha   90.00
_cell.angle_beta   90.00
_cell.angle_gamma   90.00
#
_symmetry.space_group_name_H-M   'P 1'
#
loop_
_entity.id
_entity.type
_entity.pdbx_description
1 polymer ?
#
loop_
_entity_poly.entity_id
_entity_poly.type
_entity_poly.pdbx_seq_one_letter_code
_entity_poly.pdbx_strand_id
1 'polypeptide(L)'
;MLGIVIATHGALSDGAKDAATVIMGATENIETVNLNSGDDVQALGGQIKTAIENVQQGDGVLVMVDLLSASPYNQAVLVINELEPALQKKIFVVSGTNLPMVLEAINHQLLGTPIAEAAQAIVAQGKESVQAWDISMTSFEDEEDEDDDFKNVVKGESNEMGI
;
A
#
# COMPACT_ATOMS: atom_id res chain seq x y z
N MET A 1 -18.53 8.70 -1.12
CA MET A 1 -17.36 7.94 -0.62
C MET A 1 -16.66 7.31 -1.80
N LEU A 2 -15.33 7.34 -1.85
CA LEU A 2 -14.52 6.63 -2.83
C LEU A 2 -14.80 5.11 -2.77
N GLY A 3 -15.09 4.50 -3.92
CA GLY A 3 -15.25 3.05 -4.03
C GLY A 3 -13.91 2.35 -4.26
N ILE A 4 -13.71 1.18 -3.69
CA ILE A 4 -12.50 0.37 -3.88
C ILE A 4 -12.91 -1.02 -4.38
N VAL A 5 -12.31 -1.44 -5.48
CA VAL A 5 -12.43 -2.81 -6.01
C VAL A 5 -11.03 -3.42 -6.02
N ILE A 6 -10.86 -4.57 -5.38
CA ILE A 6 -9.60 -5.32 -5.41
C ILE A 6 -9.85 -6.57 -6.27
N ALA A 7 -9.21 -6.64 -7.44
CA ALA A 7 -9.39 -7.73 -8.39
C ALA A 7 -8.05 -8.43 -8.67
N THR A 8 -7.94 -9.70 -8.28
CA THR A 8 -6.67 -10.43 -8.29
C THR A 8 -6.81 -11.88 -8.73
N HIS A 9 -5.68 -12.52 -9.02
CA HIS A 9 -5.62 -13.97 -9.14
C HIS A 9 -5.82 -14.63 -7.77
N GLY A 10 -6.54 -15.75 -7.75
CA GLY A 10 -6.83 -16.50 -6.53
C GLY A 10 -7.53 -15.66 -5.47
N ALA A 11 -7.38 -16.02 -4.21
CA ALA A 11 -8.01 -15.35 -3.07
C ALA A 11 -7.18 -14.18 -2.49
N LEU A 12 -6.24 -13.62 -3.26
CA LEU A 12 -5.38 -12.54 -2.78
C LEU A 12 -6.19 -11.28 -2.44
N SER A 13 -7.22 -10.96 -3.22
CA SER A 13 -8.09 -9.81 -2.95
C SER A 13 -8.85 -9.94 -1.62
N ASP A 14 -9.38 -11.12 -1.32
CA ASP A 14 -10.06 -11.40 -0.05
C ASP A 14 -9.08 -11.33 1.12
N GLY A 15 -7.89 -11.91 0.97
CA GLY A 15 -6.84 -11.84 1.98
C GLY A 15 -6.35 -10.40 2.24
N ALA A 16 -6.23 -9.59 1.20
CA ALA A 16 -5.85 -8.19 1.33
C ALA A 16 -6.91 -7.38 2.08
N LYS A 17 -8.20 -7.58 1.75
CA LYS A 17 -9.32 -6.96 2.48
C LYS A 17 -9.38 -7.41 3.93
N ASP A 18 -9.21 -8.70 4.20
CA ASP A 18 -9.19 -9.25 5.56
C ASP A 18 -8.05 -8.66 6.39
N ALA A 19 -6.83 -8.63 5.85
CA ALA A 19 -5.67 -8.02 6.51
C ALA A 19 -5.88 -6.53 6.80
N ALA A 20 -6.45 -5.78 5.84
CA ALA A 20 -6.79 -4.39 6.04
C ALA A 20 -7.83 -4.20 7.14
N THR A 21 -8.83 -5.09 7.22
CA THR A 21 -9.85 -5.06 8.27
C THR A 21 -9.24 -5.30 9.65
N VAL A 22 -8.28 -6.22 9.77
CA VAL A 22 -7.55 -6.45 11.03
C VAL A 22 -6.80 -5.19 11.50
N ILE A 23 -6.19 -4.47 10.57
CA ILE A 23 -5.36 -3.29 10.88
C ILE A 23 -6.22 -2.05 11.14
N MET A 24 -7.23 -1.80 10.31
CA MET A 24 -8.04 -0.60 10.33
C MET A 24 -9.29 -0.74 11.24
N GLY A 25 -9.63 -1.94 11.65
CA GLY A 25 -10.80 -2.26 12.48
C GLY A 25 -12.09 -2.47 11.69
N ALA A 26 -12.33 -1.72 10.63
CA ALA A 26 -13.48 -1.87 9.75
C ALA A 26 -13.11 -1.37 8.34
N THR A 27 -13.75 -1.94 7.33
CA THR A 27 -13.61 -1.51 5.93
C THR A 27 -15.00 -1.35 5.32
N GLU A 28 -15.23 -0.21 4.67
CA GLU A 28 -16.51 0.10 4.03
C GLU A 28 -16.29 0.34 2.54
N ASN A 29 -17.32 0.07 1.74
CA ASN A 29 -17.35 0.34 0.29
C ASN A 29 -16.15 -0.25 -0.47
N ILE A 30 -15.78 -1.50 -0.11
CA ILE A 30 -14.71 -2.29 -0.72
C ILE A 30 -15.28 -3.63 -1.18
N GLU A 31 -15.15 -3.92 -2.48
CA GLU A 31 -15.46 -5.22 -3.06
C GLU A 31 -14.23 -5.95 -3.55
N THR A 32 -14.28 -7.26 -3.49
CA THR A 32 -13.21 -8.16 -3.94
C THR A 32 -13.70 -9.00 -5.11
N VAL A 33 -12.81 -9.23 -6.08
CA VAL A 33 -13.06 -10.09 -7.25
C VAL A 33 -11.87 -11.02 -7.41
N ASN A 34 -12.16 -12.32 -7.46
CA ASN A 34 -11.14 -13.37 -7.54
C ASN A 34 -11.19 -14.06 -8.91
N LEU A 35 -10.06 -14.20 -9.57
CA LEU A 35 -9.88 -15.09 -10.70
C LEU A 35 -9.30 -16.41 -10.19
N ASN A 36 -10.13 -17.40 -9.98
CA ASN A 36 -9.70 -18.72 -9.49
C ASN A 36 -9.25 -19.63 -10.64
N SER A 37 -8.56 -20.71 -10.29
CA SER A 37 -8.16 -21.73 -11.27
C SER A 37 -9.38 -22.35 -11.94
N GLY A 38 -9.42 -22.29 -13.25
CA GLY A 38 -10.53 -22.83 -14.07
C GLY A 38 -11.68 -21.84 -14.33
N ASP A 39 -11.63 -20.64 -13.77
CA ASP A 39 -12.61 -19.60 -14.04
C ASP A 39 -12.51 -19.08 -15.48
N ASP A 40 -13.63 -18.67 -16.04
CA ASP A 40 -13.67 -17.99 -17.34
C ASP A 40 -13.19 -16.54 -17.19
N VAL A 41 -12.11 -16.20 -17.87
CA VAL A 41 -11.53 -14.85 -17.89
C VAL A 41 -12.54 -13.81 -18.41
N GLN A 42 -13.44 -14.17 -19.33
CA GLN A 42 -14.46 -13.23 -19.82
C GLN A 42 -15.51 -12.95 -18.76
N ALA A 43 -15.89 -13.94 -17.95
CA ALA A 43 -16.79 -13.75 -16.81
C ALA A 43 -16.22 -12.81 -15.74
N LEU A 44 -14.89 -12.78 -15.60
CA LEU A 44 -14.18 -11.85 -14.68
C LEU A 44 -14.51 -10.39 -14.99
N GLY A 45 -14.56 -10.01 -16.26
CA GLY A 45 -14.94 -8.65 -16.67
C GLY A 45 -16.32 -8.25 -16.16
N GLY A 46 -17.31 -9.13 -16.29
CA GLY A 46 -18.66 -8.91 -15.74
C GLY A 46 -18.69 -8.75 -14.22
N GLN A 47 -17.88 -9.52 -13.50
CA GLN A 47 -17.75 -9.42 -12.04
C GLN A 47 -17.11 -8.11 -11.64
N ILE A 48 -16.03 -7.66 -12.33
CA ILE A 48 -15.39 -6.37 -12.08
C ILE A 48 -16.38 -5.24 -12.35
N LYS A 49 -17.13 -5.29 -13.43
CA LYS A 49 -18.15 -4.28 -13.75
C LYS A 49 -19.19 -4.17 -12.64
N THR A 50 -19.73 -5.29 -12.19
CA THR A 50 -20.70 -5.34 -11.07
C THR A 50 -20.10 -4.77 -9.80
N ALA A 51 -18.84 -5.11 -9.46
CA ALA A 51 -18.16 -4.56 -8.30
C ALA A 51 -17.99 -3.04 -8.39
N ILE A 52 -17.61 -2.50 -9.55
CA ILE A 52 -17.52 -1.06 -9.80
C ILE A 52 -18.87 -0.38 -9.57
N GLU A 53 -19.94 -0.94 -10.13
CA GLU A 53 -21.29 -0.40 -10.01
C GLU A 53 -21.77 -0.40 -8.54
N ASN A 54 -21.44 -1.45 -7.78
CA ASN A 54 -21.85 -1.58 -6.38
C ASN A 54 -21.15 -0.55 -5.47
N VAL A 55 -19.86 -0.27 -5.69
CA VAL A 55 -19.09 0.65 -4.83
C VAL A 55 -19.17 2.10 -5.29
N GLN A 56 -19.72 2.37 -6.48
CA GLN A 56 -19.79 3.72 -7.06
C GLN A 56 -20.80 4.59 -6.30
N GLN A 57 -20.32 5.65 -5.65
CA GLN A 57 -21.13 6.63 -4.90
C GLN A 57 -20.88 8.08 -5.34
N GLY A 58 -20.24 8.30 -6.48
CA GLY A 58 -20.03 9.63 -7.07
C GLY A 58 -18.62 10.19 -6.93
N ASP A 59 -17.84 9.73 -5.95
CA ASP A 59 -16.47 10.22 -5.67
C ASP A 59 -15.39 9.49 -6.46
N GLY A 60 -15.78 8.54 -7.29
CA GLY A 60 -14.90 7.72 -8.11
C GLY A 60 -14.68 6.32 -7.57
N VAL A 61 -14.03 5.48 -8.38
CA VAL A 61 -13.71 4.10 -8.05
C VAL A 61 -12.24 3.82 -8.34
N LEU A 62 -11.54 3.27 -7.36
CA LEU A 62 -10.19 2.74 -7.49
C LEU A 62 -10.26 1.24 -7.71
N VAL A 63 -9.77 0.77 -8.84
CA VAL A 63 -9.61 -0.66 -9.12
C VAL A 63 -8.16 -1.04 -8.88
N MET A 64 -7.93 -1.92 -7.92
CA MET A 64 -6.60 -2.36 -7.50
C MET A 64 -6.38 -3.79 -7.99
N VAL A 65 -5.34 -4.02 -8.80
CA VAL A 65 -5.03 -5.33 -9.37
C VAL A 65 -3.62 -5.78 -8.99
N ASP A 66 -3.39 -7.08 -8.94
CA ASP A 66 -2.12 -7.65 -8.51
C ASP A 66 -1.01 -7.49 -9.57
N LEU A 67 -1.28 -7.79 -10.84
CA LEU A 67 -0.28 -7.79 -11.90
C LEU A 67 -0.66 -6.87 -13.06
N LEU A 68 0.27 -6.00 -13.45
CA LEU A 68 0.16 -5.18 -14.65
C LEU A 68 0.03 -6.08 -15.89
N SER A 69 -0.91 -5.75 -16.77
CA SER A 69 -1.16 -6.42 -18.05
C SER A 69 -1.57 -7.90 -17.94
N ALA A 70 -1.92 -8.39 -16.75
CA ALA A 70 -2.51 -9.71 -16.57
C ALA A 70 -4.05 -9.66 -16.69
N SER A 71 -4.72 -10.80 -16.57
CA SER A 71 -6.16 -10.91 -16.81
C SER A 71 -7.02 -9.95 -15.98
N PRO A 72 -6.84 -9.78 -14.66
CA PRO A 72 -7.62 -8.81 -13.90
C PRO A 72 -7.44 -7.37 -14.39
N TYR A 73 -6.20 -6.96 -14.72
CA TYR A 73 -5.90 -5.64 -15.28
C TYR A 73 -6.59 -5.44 -16.63
N ASN A 74 -6.40 -6.39 -17.55
CA ASN A 74 -6.93 -6.27 -18.92
C ASN A 74 -8.47 -6.26 -18.91
N GLN A 75 -9.11 -7.09 -18.12
CA GLN A 75 -10.56 -7.10 -17.97
C GLN A 75 -11.09 -5.82 -17.34
N ALA A 76 -10.41 -5.27 -16.33
CA ALA A 76 -10.77 -3.98 -15.75
C ALA A 76 -10.75 -2.86 -16.80
N VAL A 77 -9.67 -2.77 -17.59
CA VAL A 77 -9.54 -1.75 -18.65
C VAL A 77 -10.62 -1.93 -19.74
N LEU A 78 -10.92 -3.18 -20.14
CA LEU A 78 -11.96 -3.46 -21.14
C LEU A 78 -13.33 -2.99 -20.64
N VAL A 79 -13.76 -3.39 -19.44
CA VAL A 79 -15.08 -2.99 -18.91
C VAL A 79 -15.18 -1.49 -18.66
N ILE A 80 -14.11 -0.83 -18.21
CA ILE A 80 -14.10 0.62 -18.01
C ILE A 80 -14.34 1.35 -19.34
N ASN A 81 -13.74 0.88 -20.44
CA ASN A 81 -13.96 1.46 -21.78
C ASN A 81 -15.40 1.32 -22.30
N GLU A 82 -16.19 0.40 -21.75
CA GLU A 82 -17.59 0.19 -22.10
C GLU A 82 -18.57 1.03 -21.24
N LEU A 83 -18.08 1.67 -20.16
CA LEU A 83 -18.89 2.48 -19.27
C LEU A 83 -19.19 3.86 -19.89
N GLU A 84 -20.16 4.56 -19.31
CA GLU A 84 -20.47 5.94 -19.70
C GLU A 84 -19.24 6.85 -19.54
N PRO A 85 -18.97 7.77 -20.50
CA PRO A 85 -17.76 8.61 -20.48
C PRO A 85 -17.55 9.43 -19.20
N ALA A 86 -18.64 9.83 -18.55
CA ALA A 86 -18.58 10.57 -17.28
C ALA A 86 -18.06 9.69 -16.14
N LEU A 87 -18.38 8.40 -16.15
CA LEU A 87 -17.91 7.43 -15.15
C LEU A 87 -16.48 6.98 -15.45
N GLN A 88 -16.12 6.78 -16.72
CA GLN A 88 -14.75 6.42 -17.13
C GLN A 88 -13.72 7.37 -16.53
N LYS A 89 -13.99 8.68 -16.55
CA LYS A 89 -13.08 9.71 -16.02
C LYS A 89 -12.89 9.67 -14.51
N LYS A 90 -13.75 8.94 -13.81
CA LYS A 90 -13.75 8.79 -12.35
C LYS A 90 -13.24 7.42 -11.89
N ILE A 91 -12.70 6.60 -12.80
CA ILE A 91 -12.16 5.29 -12.45
C ILE A 91 -10.68 5.25 -12.73
N PHE A 92 -9.90 4.80 -11.74
CA PHE A 92 -8.46 4.62 -11.85
C PHE A 92 -8.12 3.18 -11.58
N VAL A 93 -7.21 2.63 -12.37
CA VAL A 93 -6.67 1.28 -12.17
C VAL A 93 -5.23 1.39 -11.68
N VAL A 94 -4.92 0.78 -10.56
CA VAL A 94 -3.56 0.66 -10.04
C VAL A 94 -3.15 -0.80 -10.01
N SER A 95 -1.90 -1.09 -10.33
CA SER A 95 -1.36 -2.46 -10.39
C SER A 95 -0.23 -2.65 -9.40
N GLY A 96 0.16 -3.90 -9.17
CA GLY A 96 1.19 -4.23 -8.19
C GLY A 96 0.70 -4.09 -6.75
N THR A 97 -0.59 -4.29 -6.54
CA THR A 97 -1.23 -4.10 -5.24
C THR A 97 -0.52 -4.87 -4.14
N ASN A 98 -0.12 -4.15 -3.12
CA ASN A 98 0.38 -4.67 -1.86
C ASN A 98 -0.45 -4.11 -0.69
N LEU A 99 -0.27 -4.66 0.51
CA LEU A 99 -1.06 -4.25 1.67
C LEU A 99 -0.92 -2.76 2.02
N PRO A 100 0.27 -2.14 2.02
CA PRO A 100 0.41 -0.69 2.20
C PRO A 100 -0.43 0.15 1.24
N MET A 101 -0.55 -0.27 -0.03
CA MET A 101 -1.42 0.40 -1.01
C MET A 101 -2.91 0.31 -0.62
N VAL A 102 -3.35 -0.84 -0.12
CA VAL A 102 -4.74 -1.03 0.31
C VAL A 102 -5.06 -0.16 1.53
N LEU A 103 -4.15 -0.10 2.50
CA LEU A 103 -4.30 0.77 3.68
C LEU A 103 -4.33 2.25 3.28
N GLU A 104 -3.48 2.66 2.34
CA GLU A 104 -3.46 4.03 1.85
C GLU A 104 -4.73 4.38 1.06
N ALA A 105 -5.27 3.42 0.29
CA ALA A 105 -6.56 3.61 -0.39
C ALA A 105 -7.70 3.84 0.61
N ILE A 106 -7.75 3.09 1.71
CA ILE A 106 -8.73 3.27 2.78
C ILE A 106 -8.53 4.63 3.47
N ASN A 107 -7.29 5.03 3.73
CA ASN A 107 -6.97 6.32 4.30
C ASN A 107 -7.51 7.47 3.43
N HIS A 108 -7.25 7.46 2.12
CA HIS A 108 -7.75 8.46 1.18
C HIS A 108 -9.28 8.41 1.03
N GLN A 109 -9.89 7.21 1.15
CA GLN A 109 -11.35 7.08 1.20
C GLN A 109 -11.95 7.81 2.41
N LEU A 110 -11.35 7.64 3.59
CA LEU A 110 -11.78 8.32 4.83
C LEU A 110 -11.57 9.83 4.79
N LEU A 111 -10.48 10.28 4.16
CA LEU A 111 -10.16 11.71 4.02
C LEU A 111 -10.98 12.41 2.93
N GLY A 112 -11.66 11.66 2.06
CA GLY A 112 -12.40 12.24 0.93
C GLY A 112 -11.47 12.85 -0.13
N THR A 113 -10.26 12.32 -0.30
CA THR A 113 -9.28 12.81 -1.28
C THR A 113 -9.79 12.60 -2.71
N PRO A 114 -9.62 13.59 -3.62
CA PRO A 114 -9.95 13.41 -5.03
C PRO A 114 -9.24 12.20 -5.63
N ILE A 115 -9.95 11.40 -6.44
CA ILE A 115 -9.45 10.09 -6.91
C ILE A 115 -8.11 10.17 -7.65
N ALA A 116 -7.89 11.20 -8.47
CA ALA A 116 -6.65 11.35 -9.23
C ALA A 116 -5.44 11.55 -8.30
N GLU A 117 -5.62 12.30 -7.23
CA GLU A 117 -4.60 12.53 -6.20
C GLU A 117 -4.38 11.27 -5.36
N ALA A 118 -5.47 10.62 -4.93
CA ALA A 118 -5.41 9.37 -4.19
C ALA A 118 -4.66 8.28 -4.97
N ALA A 119 -4.95 8.08 -6.26
CA ALA A 119 -4.29 7.09 -7.09
C ALA A 119 -2.77 7.31 -7.18
N GLN A 120 -2.31 8.56 -7.28
CA GLN A 120 -0.89 8.89 -7.30
C GLN A 120 -0.20 8.59 -5.95
N ALA A 121 -0.83 8.99 -4.85
CA ALA A 121 -0.32 8.75 -3.50
C ALA A 121 -0.23 7.25 -3.19
N ILE A 122 -1.24 6.47 -3.56
CA ILE A 122 -1.28 5.02 -3.38
C ILE A 122 -0.14 4.33 -4.14
N VAL A 123 0.12 4.72 -5.39
CA VAL A 123 1.23 4.16 -6.18
C VAL A 123 2.59 4.54 -5.55
N ALA A 124 2.75 5.77 -5.09
CA ALA A 124 3.96 6.22 -4.40
C ALA A 124 4.20 5.40 -3.12
N GLN A 125 3.17 5.27 -2.27
CA GLN A 125 3.23 4.48 -1.04
C GLN A 125 3.60 3.02 -1.30
N GLY A 126 3.03 2.41 -2.35
CA GLY A 126 3.36 1.03 -2.74
C GLY A 126 4.84 0.86 -3.10
N LYS A 127 5.41 1.79 -3.84
CA LYS A 127 6.84 1.76 -4.21
C LYS A 127 7.76 1.96 -3.02
N GLU A 128 7.45 2.90 -2.15
CA GLU A 128 8.26 3.23 -0.97
C GLU A 128 8.24 2.14 0.09
N SER A 129 7.17 1.34 0.13
CA SER A 129 7.01 0.25 1.10
C SER A 129 7.83 -1.01 0.78
N VAL A 130 8.42 -1.10 -0.41
CA VAL A 130 9.20 -2.27 -0.85
C VAL A 130 10.66 -2.07 -0.46
N GLN A 131 11.09 -2.73 0.61
CA GLN A 131 12.44 -2.60 1.15
C GLN A 131 13.00 -3.95 1.55
N ALA A 132 14.31 -4.08 1.47
CA ALA A 132 15.04 -5.20 2.03
C ALA A 132 15.75 -4.76 3.32
N TRP A 133 15.84 -5.64 4.29
CA TRP A 133 16.60 -5.44 5.52
C TRP A 133 17.67 -6.52 5.65
N ASP A 134 18.85 -6.14 6.10
CA ASP A 134 19.90 -7.05 6.53
C ASP A 134 20.57 -6.56 7.81
N ILE A 135 21.37 -7.41 8.44
CA ILE A 135 21.97 -7.12 9.76
C ILE A 135 22.93 -5.92 9.74
N SER A 136 23.49 -5.56 8.59
CA SER A 136 24.40 -4.41 8.49
C SER A 136 23.68 -3.08 8.75
N MET A 137 22.36 -3.04 8.57
CA MET A 137 21.54 -1.87 8.85
C MET A 137 21.33 -1.61 10.36
N THR A 138 21.74 -2.55 11.22
CA THR A 138 21.67 -2.43 12.69
C THR A 138 23.02 -2.08 13.33
N SER A 139 24.07 -1.86 12.54
CA SER A 139 25.31 -1.33 13.09
C SER A 139 25.02 0.07 13.62
N PHE A 140 24.82 0.18 14.93
CA PHE A 140 25.01 1.44 15.62
C PHE A 140 26.48 1.80 15.38
N GLU A 141 26.77 2.94 14.79
CA GLU A 141 28.06 3.56 14.93
C GLU A 141 28.22 3.71 16.44
N ASP A 142 29.10 2.91 17.07
CA ASP A 142 29.65 3.23 18.35
C ASP A 142 30.34 4.58 18.11
N GLU A 143 29.67 5.68 18.43
CA GLU A 143 30.31 6.96 18.68
C GLU A 143 31.26 6.65 19.84
N GLU A 144 32.50 6.29 19.51
CA GLU A 144 33.58 6.35 20.46
C GLU A 144 33.63 7.84 20.87
N ASP A 145 32.90 8.15 21.96
CA ASP A 145 33.14 9.36 22.72
C ASP A 145 34.62 9.34 23.09
N GLU A 146 35.42 10.08 22.34
CA GLU A 146 36.78 10.49 22.73
C GLU A 146 36.66 11.39 23.97
N ASP A 147 36.27 10.82 25.10
CA ASP A 147 36.54 11.42 26.41
C ASP A 147 37.94 11.00 26.87
N ASP A 148 38.95 11.48 26.12
CA ASP A 148 40.37 11.33 26.52
C ASP A 148 40.81 12.42 27.51
N ASP A 149 39.88 13.22 28.02
CA ASP A 149 40.21 14.32 28.98
C ASP A 149 40.21 13.87 30.46
N PHE A 150 39.82 12.65 30.80
CA PHE A 150 39.76 12.20 32.20
C PHE A 150 41.02 11.47 32.69
N LYS A 151 41.95 11.12 31.82
CA LYS A 151 43.19 10.39 32.22
C LYS A 151 44.35 11.27 32.66
N ASN A 152 44.28 12.60 32.50
CA ASN A 152 45.34 13.49 32.89
C ASN A 152 45.21 14.18 34.24
N VAL A 153 44.12 13.94 34.98
CA VAL A 153 43.90 14.57 36.30
C VAL A 153 44.41 13.73 37.48
N VAL A 154 44.71 12.42 37.27
CA VAL A 154 45.12 11.51 38.38
C VAL A 154 46.64 11.29 38.45
N LYS A 155 47.48 11.94 37.63
CA LYS A 155 48.95 11.80 37.68
C LYS A 155 49.69 13.01 38.25
N GLY A 156 49.01 13.92 38.89
CA GLY A 156 49.59 15.21 39.37
C GLY A 156 49.69 15.40 40.87
N GLU A 157 49.50 14.38 41.73
CA GLU A 157 49.73 14.57 43.18
C GLU A 157 50.25 13.31 43.85
N SER A 158 51.52 13.05 43.67
CA SER A 158 52.30 12.26 44.62
C SER A 158 53.80 12.56 44.47
N ASN A 159 54.17 13.77 44.84
CA ASN A 159 55.56 14.01 45.29
C ASN A 159 55.53 15.32 46.09
N GLU A 160 55.59 15.17 47.38
CA GLU A 160 56.29 15.99 48.35
C GLU A 160 55.69 15.72 49.76
N MET A 161 56.33 14.88 50.49
CA MET A 161 56.73 15.16 51.90
C MET A 161 57.75 14.12 52.30
N GLY A 162 59.01 14.51 52.12
CA GLY A 162 60.10 13.95 52.86
C GLY A 162 60.18 14.64 54.22
N ILE A 163 60.39 13.89 55.21
CA ILE A 163 61.32 13.94 56.33
C ILE A 163 61.06 12.71 57.18
#